data_b6c363b0d73899afa4e07d79819a254e
#
_entry.id   b6c363b0d73899afa4e07d79819a254e
#
_cell.length_a   1.000
_cell.length_b   1.000
_cell.length_c   1.000
_cell.angle_alpha   90.00
_cell.angle_beta   90.00
_cell.angle_gamma   90.00
#
_symmetry.space_group_name_H-M   'P 1'
#
loop_
_entity.id
_entity.type
_entity.pdbx_description
1 polymer ?
#
loop_
_entity_poly.entity_id
_entity_poly.type
_entity_poly.pdbx_seq_one_letter_code
_entity_poly.pdbx_strand_id
1 'polypeptide(L)'
;PGTNVAFANGIMNVILSEGLQDDKFIAERTEGFEELKEIVKDYTPEKVAEICHIDADDLRKAAIMYAKADRAPIIYCLGVTEHSTGTEGVMSMSNMAMMVGKLGREGCGVNPLRGQNNVQGACDMGAQPNVYPGYQKVTDPAVREKFEKAWGVKLDPNIGTHATDVFPKAITGEIKGLYIYGEDPVVTDPDTTHIIKALKSLDFFVLQELFMTETAQYADVILPGVSYAEKEGTFT
;
A
#
# COMPACT_ATOMS: atom_id res chain seq x y z
N PRO A 1 -4.84 -7.71 16.11
CA PRO A 1 -5.12 -7.19 14.77
C PRO A 1 -5.92 -5.89 14.83
N GLY A 2 -5.65 -4.92 13.92
CA GLY A 2 -6.38 -3.65 13.85
C GLY A 2 -5.97 -2.59 14.88
N THR A 3 -4.93 -2.79 15.67
CA THR A 3 -4.52 -1.91 16.76
C THR A 3 -3.22 -1.13 16.50
N ASN A 4 -2.80 -1.03 15.22
CA ASN A 4 -1.52 -0.42 14.85
C ASN A 4 -1.38 1.03 15.32
N VAL A 5 -2.45 1.83 15.19
CA VAL A 5 -2.46 3.24 15.63
C VAL A 5 -2.28 3.34 17.14
N ALA A 6 -3.01 2.53 17.91
CA ALA A 6 -2.88 2.51 19.36
C ALA A 6 -1.47 2.09 19.80
N PHE A 7 -0.90 1.08 19.15
CA PHE A 7 0.49 0.64 19.41
C PHE A 7 1.50 1.76 19.15
N ALA A 8 1.44 2.41 17.99
CA ALA A 8 2.36 3.49 17.65
C ALA A 8 2.22 4.70 18.59
N ASN A 9 0.97 5.06 18.94
CA ASN A 9 0.71 6.11 19.91
C ASN A 9 1.26 5.76 21.30
N GLY A 10 1.18 4.50 21.72
CA GLY A 10 1.80 4.03 22.96
C GLY A 10 3.32 4.13 22.95
N ILE A 11 3.96 3.77 21.84
CA ILE A 11 5.40 3.97 21.68
C ILE A 11 5.76 5.46 21.81
N MET A 12 5.01 6.35 21.14
CA MET A 12 5.23 7.80 21.22
C MET A 12 4.97 8.36 22.61
N ASN A 13 3.97 7.85 23.33
CA ASN A 13 3.72 8.22 24.73
C ASN A 13 4.93 7.92 25.63
N VAL A 14 5.52 6.72 25.50
CA VAL A 14 6.72 6.36 26.25
C VAL A 14 7.90 7.24 25.87
N ILE A 15 8.12 7.51 24.58
CA ILE A 15 9.19 8.39 24.11
C ILE A 15 9.10 9.76 24.77
N LEU A 16 7.89 10.34 24.84
CA LEU A 16 7.66 11.64 25.49
C LEU A 16 7.85 11.59 27.01
N SER A 17 7.31 10.57 27.68
CA SER A 17 7.41 10.43 29.13
C SER A 17 8.84 10.20 29.62
N GLU A 18 9.67 9.58 28.81
CA GLU A 18 11.09 9.32 29.07
C GLU A 18 12.03 10.45 28.56
N GLY A 19 11.47 11.49 27.91
CA GLY A 19 12.25 12.60 27.35
C GLY A 19 13.22 12.17 26.25
N LEU A 20 12.83 11.21 25.42
CA LEU A 20 13.67 10.62 24.37
C LEU A 20 13.41 11.19 22.97
N GLN A 21 12.54 12.19 22.84
CA GLN A 21 12.28 12.88 21.58
C GLN A 21 13.48 13.73 21.13
N ASP A 22 13.61 13.93 19.83
CA ASP A 22 14.60 14.83 19.23
C ASP A 22 14.00 16.24 19.07
N ASP A 23 14.09 17.07 20.13
CA ASP A 23 13.53 18.42 20.14
C ASP A 23 14.07 19.31 19.02
N LYS A 24 15.33 19.10 18.61
CA LYS A 24 15.91 19.87 17.50
C LYS A 24 15.29 19.50 16.16
N PHE A 25 15.18 18.20 15.87
CA PHE A 25 14.55 17.73 14.65
C PHE A 25 13.07 18.18 14.59
N ILE A 26 12.36 18.06 15.70
CA ILE A 26 10.96 18.47 15.82
C ILE A 26 10.83 19.96 15.48
N ALA A 27 11.61 20.82 16.11
CA ALA A 27 11.54 22.27 15.90
C ALA A 27 11.90 22.71 14.48
N GLU A 28 12.85 22.02 13.83
CA GLU A 28 13.35 22.41 12.51
C GLU A 28 12.59 21.76 11.34
N ARG A 29 11.92 20.62 11.55
CA ARG A 29 11.49 19.72 10.48
C ARG A 29 10.04 19.24 10.57
N THR A 30 9.31 19.62 11.62
CA THR A 30 7.92 19.15 11.83
C THR A 30 6.98 20.30 12.14
N GLU A 31 5.70 20.04 12.02
CA GLU A 31 4.59 20.89 12.46
C GLU A 31 3.55 20.05 13.22
N GLY A 32 2.67 20.66 13.98
CA GLY A 32 1.58 19.97 14.68
C GLY A 32 2.05 19.11 15.88
N PHE A 33 3.24 19.34 16.44
CA PHE A 33 3.76 18.50 17.50
C PHE A 33 2.99 18.63 18.82
N GLU A 34 2.51 19.82 19.14
CA GLU A 34 1.73 20.05 20.39
C GLU A 34 0.37 19.34 20.31
N GLU A 35 -0.28 19.36 19.14
CA GLU A 35 -1.52 18.62 18.89
C GLU A 35 -1.28 17.11 19.00
N LEU A 36 -0.18 16.60 18.45
CA LEU A 36 0.20 15.19 18.59
C LEU A 36 0.39 14.80 20.05
N LYS A 37 1.07 15.62 20.86
CA LYS A 37 1.27 15.38 22.29
C LYS A 37 -0.06 15.23 23.02
N GLU A 38 -1.04 16.10 22.73
CA GLU A 38 -2.38 16.03 23.31
C GLU A 38 -3.09 14.71 22.98
N ILE A 39 -2.91 14.19 21.77
CA ILE A 39 -3.49 12.91 21.34
C ILE A 39 -2.82 11.74 22.06
N VAL A 40 -1.47 11.68 22.05
CA VAL A 40 -0.74 10.52 22.55
C VAL A 40 -0.70 10.41 24.07
N LYS A 41 -0.97 11.48 24.81
CA LYS A 41 -0.97 11.45 26.30
C LYS A 41 -1.96 10.42 26.87
N ASP A 42 -3.04 10.14 26.15
CA ASP A 42 -4.05 9.20 26.59
C ASP A 42 -3.75 7.74 26.24
N TYR A 43 -2.65 7.49 25.52
CA TYR A 43 -2.18 6.17 25.13
C TYR A 43 -1.08 5.66 26.06
N THR A 44 -1.41 5.59 27.37
CA THR A 44 -0.45 5.04 28.35
C THR A 44 -0.15 3.58 28.05
N PRO A 45 1.06 3.07 28.44
CA PRO A 45 1.42 1.69 28.21
C PRO A 45 0.37 0.68 28.72
N GLU A 46 -0.25 0.95 29.89
CA GLU A 46 -1.28 0.10 30.46
C GLU A 46 -2.53 0.05 29.58
N LYS A 47 -3.01 1.21 29.15
CA LYS A 47 -4.18 1.30 28.26
C LYS A 47 -3.90 0.63 26.91
N VAL A 48 -2.71 0.82 26.36
CA VAL A 48 -2.32 0.19 25.07
C VAL A 48 -2.15 -1.31 25.24
N ALA A 49 -1.64 -1.77 26.38
CA ALA A 49 -1.56 -3.19 26.70
C ALA A 49 -2.93 -3.88 26.66
N GLU A 50 -3.97 -3.23 27.19
CA GLU A 50 -5.35 -3.72 27.11
C GLU A 50 -5.87 -3.75 25.66
N ILE A 51 -5.65 -2.68 24.89
CA ILE A 51 -6.15 -2.55 23.50
C ILE A 51 -5.45 -3.55 22.57
N CYS A 52 -4.12 -3.69 22.72
CA CYS A 52 -3.29 -4.47 21.82
C CYS A 52 -3.08 -5.91 22.27
N HIS A 53 -3.52 -6.27 23.49
CA HIS A 53 -3.28 -7.58 24.13
C HIS A 53 -1.78 -7.92 24.22
N ILE A 54 -0.96 -6.96 24.68
CA ILE A 54 0.49 -7.08 24.88
C ILE A 54 0.85 -6.72 26.30
N ASP A 55 2.09 -7.01 26.70
CA ASP A 55 2.61 -6.58 27.98
C ASP A 55 3.03 -5.11 27.96
N ALA A 56 2.67 -4.33 28.98
CA ALA A 56 2.97 -2.90 29.08
C ALA A 56 4.48 -2.64 29.21
N ASP A 57 5.22 -3.51 29.92
CA ASP A 57 6.66 -3.37 30.09
C ASP A 57 7.42 -3.72 28.79
N ASP A 58 6.90 -4.64 28.00
CA ASP A 58 7.48 -4.92 26.68
C ASP A 58 7.25 -3.77 25.71
N LEU A 59 6.10 -3.08 25.77
CA LEU A 59 5.88 -1.84 25.03
C LEU A 59 6.90 -0.76 25.42
N ARG A 60 7.13 -0.57 26.73
CA ARG A 60 8.14 0.40 27.23
C ARG A 60 9.54 0.06 26.73
N LYS A 61 9.95 -1.22 26.87
CA LYS A 61 11.26 -1.67 26.37
C LYS A 61 11.43 -1.43 24.88
N ALA A 62 10.42 -1.75 24.07
CA ALA A 62 10.44 -1.55 22.62
C ALA A 62 10.58 -0.06 22.27
N ALA A 63 9.81 0.82 22.91
CA ALA A 63 9.87 2.26 22.71
C ALA A 63 11.26 2.83 23.03
N ILE A 64 11.81 2.48 24.20
CA ILE A 64 13.13 2.93 24.63
C ILE A 64 14.23 2.39 23.70
N MET A 65 14.14 1.12 23.32
CA MET A 65 15.09 0.51 22.39
C MET A 65 15.08 1.21 21.02
N TYR A 66 13.90 1.47 20.47
CA TYR A 66 13.75 2.20 19.21
C TYR A 66 14.30 3.62 19.32
N ALA A 67 13.92 4.38 20.36
CA ALA A 67 14.34 5.76 20.52
C ALA A 67 15.85 5.91 20.72
N LYS A 68 16.46 5.04 21.53
CA LYS A 68 17.90 5.09 21.86
C LYS A 68 18.82 4.50 20.78
N ALA A 69 18.29 3.71 19.85
CA ALA A 69 19.11 3.20 18.75
C ALA A 69 19.66 4.37 17.93
N ASP A 70 20.93 4.33 17.54
CA ASP A 70 21.50 5.35 16.67
C ASP A 70 20.82 5.34 15.30
N ARG A 71 20.65 4.15 14.70
CA ARG A 71 19.97 3.94 13.42
C ARG A 71 18.87 2.91 13.59
N ALA A 72 17.66 3.27 13.22
CA ALA A 72 16.51 2.37 13.26
C ALA A 72 15.48 2.76 12.19
N PRO A 73 15.32 1.96 11.14
CA PRO A 73 14.23 2.12 10.19
C PRO A 73 12.93 1.57 10.77
N ILE A 74 11.81 2.11 10.30
CA ILE A 74 10.50 1.46 10.41
C ILE A 74 10.22 0.77 9.08
N ILE A 75 9.91 -0.51 9.13
CA ILE A 75 9.55 -1.31 7.97
C ILE A 75 8.12 -1.80 8.17
N TYR A 76 7.26 -1.56 7.21
CA TYR A 76 5.86 -1.99 7.24
C TYR A 76 5.37 -2.44 5.86
N CYS A 77 4.23 -3.09 5.81
CA CYS A 77 3.57 -3.51 4.59
C CYS A 77 2.05 -3.51 4.78
N LEU A 78 1.33 -4.37 4.09
CA LEU A 78 -0.14 -4.47 4.06
C LEU A 78 -0.78 -4.66 5.44
N GLY A 79 -0.07 -5.28 6.39
CA GLY A 79 -0.53 -5.40 7.79
C GLY A 79 -0.76 -4.06 8.50
N VAL A 80 -0.22 -2.96 8.00
CA VAL A 80 -0.51 -1.59 8.48
C VAL A 80 -1.51 -0.88 7.57
N THR A 81 -1.41 -1.08 6.25
CA THR A 81 -2.15 -0.28 5.27
C THR A 81 -3.53 -0.82 4.91
N GLU A 82 -3.74 -2.13 4.94
CA GLU A 82 -5.02 -2.75 4.56
C GLU A 82 -6.01 -2.83 5.74
N HIS A 83 -6.28 -1.69 6.33
CA HIS A 83 -7.28 -1.48 7.35
C HIS A 83 -8.11 -0.24 7.03
N SER A 84 -9.32 -0.14 7.60
CA SER A 84 -10.11 1.10 7.54
C SER A 84 -9.37 2.31 8.09
N THR A 85 -8.41 2.08 9.01
CA THR A 85 -7.51 3.08 9.61
C THR A 85 -6.08 2.99 9.04
N GLY A 86 -5.92 2.52 7.81
CA GLY A 86 -4.60 2.30 7.20
C GLY A 86 -3.81 3.59 7.00
N THR A 87 -4.49 4.67 6.60
CA THR A 87 -3.86 5.99 6.43
C THR A 87 -3.33 6.50 7.77
N GLU A 88 -4.13 6.46 8.83
CA GLU A 88 -3.75 6.85 10.18
C GLU A 88 -2.62 5.96 10.72
N GLY A 89 -2.63 4.67 10.36
CA GLY A 89 -1.56 3.73 10.68
C GLY A 89 -0.21 4.20 10.11
N VAL A 90 -0.16 4.54 8.83
CA VAL A 90 1.06 5.05 8.17
C VAL A 90 1.49 6.40 8.72
N MET A 91 0.54 7.31 8.96
CA MET A 91 0.82 8.61 9.58
C MET A 91 1.42 8.44 10.98
N SER A 92 0.89 7.51 11.79
CA SER A 92 1.42 7.22 13.12
C SER A 92 2.85 6.69 13.08
N MET A 93 3.19 5.80 12.12
CA MET A 93 4.57 5.33 11.91
C MET A 93 5.50 6.48 11.51
N SER A 94 5.03 7.39 10.66
CA SER A 94 5.78 8.57 10.23
C SER A 94 6.02 9.53 11.40
N ASN A 95 4.99 9.81 12.19
CA ASN A 95 5.09 10.64 13.39
C ASN A 95 6.08 10.06 14.40
N MET A 96 6.05 8.75 14.62
CA MET A 96 6.99 8.06 15.50
C MET A 96 8.45 8.22 15.04
N ALA A 97 8.71 8.11 13.72
CA ALA A 97 10.05 8.31 13.17
C ALA A 97 10.51 9.78 13.25
N MET A 98 9.62 10.73 12.97
CA MET A 98 9.89 12.16 13.09
C MET A 98 10.20 12.58 14.54
N MET A 99 9.43 12.06 15.49
CA MET A 99 9.60 12.38 16.91
C MET A 99 11.01 12.10 17.43
N VAL A 100 11.70 11.13 16.89
CA VAL A 100 13.07 10.75 17.31
C VAL A 100 14.13 11.03 16.24
N GLY A 101 13.82 11.88 15.24
CA GLY A 101 14.76 12.30 14.21
C GLY A 101 15.29 11.17 13.33
N LYS A 102 14.54 10.08 13.15
CA LYS A 102 14.98 8.91 12.38
C LYS A 102 14.52 8.98 10.92
N LEU A 103 14.74 10.14 10.29
CA LEU A 103 14.47 10.41 8.88
C LEU A 103 15.64 11.14 8.22
N GLY A 104 15.81 10.91 6.92
CA GLY A 104 16.75 11.65 6.09
C GLY A 104 18.24 11.36 6.35
N ARG A 105 18.54 10.22 6.99
CA ARG A 105 19.92 9.75 7.20
C ARG A 105 20.04 8.26 7.00
N GLU A 106 21.24 7.78 6.71
CA GLU A 106 21.54 6.37 6.44
C GLU A 106 21.07 5.45 7.57
N GLY A 107 20.41 4.34 7.23
CA GLY A 107 19.88 3.36 8.18
C GLY A 107 18.66 3.82 8.96
N CYS A 108 18.04 4.93 8.56
CA CYS A 108 16.80 5.46 9.14
C CYS A 108 15.77 5.67 8.03
N GLY A 109 14.49 5.67 8.39
CA GLY A 109 13.39 5.94 7.48
C GLY A 109 12.12 5.18 7.81
N VAL A 110 11.07 5.50 7.08
CA VAL A 110 9.79 4.80 7.09
C VAL A 110 9.64 4.13 5.72
N ASN A 111 9.72 2.81 5.70
CA ASN A 111 9.97 2.03 4.49
C ASN A 111 8.82 1.05 4.24
N PRO A 112 7.87 1.38 3.35
CA PRO A 112 6.84 0.44 2.93
C PRO A 112 7.45 -0.63 2.02
N LEU A 113 7.33 -1.90 2.41
CA LEU A 113 7.63 -3.02 1.53
C LEU A 113 6.43 -3.28 0.61
N ARG A 114 6.70 -3.46 -0.65
CA ARG A 114 5.68 -3.85 -1.62
C ARG A 114 5.44 -5.37 -1.57
N GLY A 115 4.19 -5.80 -1.77
CA GLY A 115 3.82 -7.21 -1.73
C GLY A 115 4.27 -7.96 -2.98
N GLN A 116 3.92 -7.44 -4.15
CA GLN A 116 4.20 -8.08 -5.43
C GLN A 116 5.60 -7.73 -5.94
N ASN A 117 6.19 -8.66 -6.68
CA ASN A 117 7.48 -8.48 -7.31
C ASN A 117 7.43 -7.34 -8.34
N ASN A 118 8.28 -6.34 -8.16
CA ASN A 118 8.38 -5.15 -9.02
C ASN A 118 7.05 -4.36 -9.22
N VAL A 119 6.15 -4.38 -8.25
CA VAL A 119 4.91 -3.57 -8.34
C VAL A 119 5.23 -2.08 -8.42
N GLN A 120 6.31 -1.62 -7.82
CA GLN A 120 6.75 -0.23 -7.96
C GLN A 120 7.04 0.10 -9.43
N GLY A 121 7.83 -0.70 -10.13
CA GLY A 121 8.12 -0.51 -11.54
C GLY A 121 6.87 -0.59 -12.42
N ALA A 122 5.93 -1.48 -12.11
CA ALA A 122 4.65 -1.54 -12.80
C ALA A 122 3.86 -0.21 -12.65
N CYS A 123 3.79 0.35 -11.44
CA CYS A 123 3.17 1.65 -11.20
C CYS A 123 3.91 2.79 -11.94
N ASP A 124 5.25 2.79 -11.91
CA ASP A 124 6.07 3.79 -12.62
C ASP A 124 5.81 3.77 -14.13
N MET A 125 5.50 2.61 -14.68
CA MET A 125 5.15 2.42 -16.08
C MET A 125 3.67 2.63 -16.40
N GLY A 126 2.88 3.09 -15.42
CA GLY A 126 1.47 3.47 -15.63
C GLY A 126 0.47 2.32 -15.51
N ALA A 127 0.80 1.21 -14.84
CA ALA A 127 -0.14 0.14 -14.55
C ALA A 127 -1.15 0.55 -13.47
N GLN A 128 -1.81 1.68 -13.69
CA GLN A 128 -2.85 2.26 -12.83
C GLN A 128 -3.92 2.92 -13.72
N PRO A 129 -5.18 2.98 -13.28
CA PRO A 129 -6.27 3.45 -14.13
C PRO A 129 -6.26 4.95 -14.44
N ASN A 130 -5.51 5.74 -13.69
CA ASN A 130 -5.58 7.22 -13.69
C ASN A 130 -4.30 7.91 -14.18
N VAL A 131 -3.25 7.15 -14.50
CA VAL A 131 -1.97 7.73 -14.95
C VAL A 131 -1.34 6.98 -16.12
N TYR A 132 -0.56 7.71 -16.90
CA TYR A 132 0.42 7.20 -17.86
C TYR A 132 1.78 6.99 -17.19
N PRO A 133 2.78 6.39 -17.88
CA PRO A 133 4.14 6.27 -17.36
C PRO A 133 4.66 7.55 -16.72
N GLY A 134 5.33 7.41 -15.57
CA GLY A 134 5.83 8.53 -14.77
C GLY A 134 4.75 9.31 -14.02
N TYR A 135 3.64 8.64 -13.66
CA TYR A 135 2.53 9.22 -12.88
C TYR A 135 1.84 10.42 -13.52
N GLN A 136 1.89 10.53 -14.84
CA GLN A 136 1.28 11.63 -15.61
C GLN A 136 -0.21 11.39 -15.77
N LYS A 137 -1.05 12.35 -15.37
CA LYS A 137 -2.50 12.17 -15.29
C LYS A 137 -3.16 11.95 -16.67
N VAL A 138 -4.00 10.94 -16.82
CA VAL A 138 -4.74 10.66 -18.07
C VAL A 138 -5.75 11.77 -18.42
N THR A 139 -6.23 12.49 -17.41
CA THR A 139 -7.19 13.59 -17.56
C THR A 139 -6.56 14.89 -18.06
N ASP A 140 -5.23 14.99 -18.08
CA ASP A 140 -4.53 16.18 -18.61
C ASP A 140 -4.45 16.08 -20.13
N PRO A 141 -5.06 17.04 -20.89
CA PRO A 141 -5.04 17.01 -22.34
C PRO A 141 -3.64 17.10 -22.96
N ALA A 142 -2.74 17.88 -22.37
CA ALA A 142 -1.38 18.03 -22.89
C ALA A 142 -0.55 16.75 -22.68
N VAL A 143 -0.73 16.11 -21.54
CA VAL A 143 -0.13 14.81 -21.27
C VAL A 143 -0.66 13.75 -22.22
N ARG A 144 -1.98 13.69 -22.42
CA ARG A 144 -2.61 12.74 -23.34
C ARG A 144 -2.10 12.92 -24.77
N GLU A 145 -2.05 14.15 -25.28
CA GLU A 145 -1.51 14.45 -26.61
C GLU A 145 -0.06 13.98 -26.78
N LYS A 146 0.78 14.16 -25.73
CA LYS A 146 2.15 13.66 -25.72
C LYS A 146 2.20 12.14 -25.94
N PHE A 147 1.36 11.36 -25.24
CA PHE A 147 1.34 9.91 -25.37
C PHE A 147 0.65 9.45 -26.65
N GLU A 148 -0.42 10.10 -27.11
CA GLU A 148 -1.04 9.85 -28.40
C GLU A 148 -0.03 10.00 -29.54
N LYS A 149 0.78 11.05 -29.51
CA LYS A 149 1.83 11.26 -30.49
C LYS A 149 2.94 10.21 -30.43
N ALA A 150 3.35 9.84 -29.21
CA ALA A 150 4.43 8.86 -29.02
C ALA A 150 4.00 7.44 -29.42
N TRP A 151 2.76 7.06 -29.14
CA TRP A 151 2.23 5.72 -29.41
C TRP A 151 1.48 5.60 -30.75
N GLY A 152 1.17 6.71 -31.41
CA GLY A 152 0.50 6.73 -32.70
C GLY A 152 -0.97 6.32 -32.67
N VAL A 153 -1.63 6.43 -31.50
CA VAL A 153 -3.02 6.02 -31.27
C VAL A 153 -3.78 7.10 -30.51
N LYS A 154 -5.10 7.14 -30.69
CA LYS A 154 -5.98 7.97 -29.85
C LYS A 154 -6.23 7.28 -28.52
N LEU A 155 -6.20 8.05 -27.43
CA LEU A 155 -6.35 7.56 -26.07
C LEU A 155 -7.65 8.09 -25.44
N ASP A 156 -8.25 7.27 -24.58
CA ASP A 156 -9.44 7.66 -23.83
C ASP A 156 -9.08 8.76 -22.82
N PRO A 157 -9.84 9.87 -22.76
CA PRO A 157 -9.64 10.95 -21.80
C PRO A 157 -10.09 10.60 -20.37
N ASN A 158 -10.82 9.52 -20.20
CA ASN A 158 -11.42 9.14 -18.93
C ASN A 158 -10.45 8.29 -18.08
N ILE A 159 -10.64 8.37 -16.77
CA ILE A 159 -9.96 7.46 -15.83
C ILE A 159 -10.54 6.06 -16.03
N GLY A 160 -9.65 5.06 -16.08
CA GLY A 160 -10.04 3.65 -16.15
C GLY A 160 -10.73 3.15 -14.87
N THR A 161 -11.23 1.92 -14.91
CA THR A 161 -11.91 1.29 -13.77
C THR A 161 -10.90 0.80 -12.76
N HIS A 162 -11.12 1.07 -11.48
CA HIS A 162 -10.33 0.50 -10.39
C HIS A 162 -10.60 -1.01 -10.25
N ALA A 163 -9.60 -1.76 -9.79
CA ALA A 163 -9.69 -3.22 -9.66
C ALA A 163 -10.91 -3.68 -8.86
N THR A 164 -11.22 -2.99 -7.76
CA THR A 164 -12.40 -3.27 -6.92
C THR A 164 -13.75 -3.11 -7.62
N ASP A 165 -13.79 -2.32 -8.70
CA ASP A 165 -15.03 -2.04 -9.45
C ASP A 165 -15.18 -2.91 -10.71
N VAL A 166 -14.12 -3.61 -11.12
CA VAL A 166 -14.12 -4.42 -12.35
C VAL A 166 -15.18 -5.51 -12.29
N PHE A 167 -15.19 -6.29 -11.21
CA PHE A 167 -16.10 -7.43 -11.07
C PHE A 167 -17.57 -7.02 -10.89
N PRO A 168 -17.92 -6.02 -10.06
CA PRO A 168 -19.26 -5.44 -10.05
C PRO A 168 -19.73 -4.97 -11.44
N LYS A 169 -18.88 -4.28 -12.20
CA LYS A 169 -19.20 -3.81 -13.56
C LYS A 169 -19.31 -4.93 -14.59
N ALA A 170 -18.60 -6.03 -14.43
CA ALA A 170 -18.79 -7.22 -15.23
C ALA A 170 -20.19 -7.83 -15.02
N ILE A 171 -20.63 -7.91 -13.76
CA ILE A 171 -21.99 -8.43 -13.43
C ILE A 171 -23.10 -7.55 -14.02
N THR A 172 -22.91 -6.22 -14.05
CA THR A 172 -23.89 -5.30 -14.65
C THR A 172 -23.82 -5.22 -16.18
N GLY A 173 -22.82 -5.85 -16.79
CA GLY A 173 -22.61 -5.85 -18.23
C GLY A 173 -21.95 -4.58 -18.78
N GLU A 174 -21.46 -3.69 -17.93
CA GLU A 174 -20.67 -2.53 -18.34
C GLU A 174 -19.29 -2.96 -18.86
N ILE A 175 -18.69 -3.98 -18.23
CA ILE A 175 -17.46 -4.65 -18.69
C ILE A 175 -17.86 -5.99 -19.28
N LYS A 176 -17.50 -6.20 -20.55
CA LYS A 176 -17.83 -7.41 -21.32
C LYS A 176 -16.63 -8.25 -21.66
N GLY A 177 -15.45 -7.65 -21.72
CA GLY A 177 -14.20 -8.33 -21.96
C GLY A 177 -13.20 -8.01 -20.87
N LEU A 178 -12.39 -9.01 -20.47
CA LEU A 178 -11.37 -8.85 -19.43
C LEU A 178 -10.09 -9.55 -19.85
N TYR A 179 -8.95 -8.92 -19.54
CA TYR A 179 -7.65 -9.53 -19.62
C TYR A 179 -6.97 -9.43 -18.25
N ILE A 180 -6.73 -10.57 -17.62
CA ILE A 180 -6.03 -10.67 -16.34
C ILE A 180 -4.60 -11.16 -16.59
N TYR A 181 -3.65 -10.53 -15.93
CA TYR A 181 -2.24 -10.82 -16.05
C TYR A 181 -1.63 -11.08 -14.66
N GLY A 182 -1.28 -12.34 -14.39
CA GLY A 182 -0.55 -12.76 -13.20
C GLY A 182 -1.35 -12.62 -11.89
N GLU A 183 -2.65 -12.87 -11.92
CA GLU A 183 -3.56 -12.79 -10.76
C GLU A 183 -4.55 -13.95 -10.77
N ASP A 184 -4.88 -14.46 -9.58
CA ASP A 184 -5.88 -15.50 -9.35
C ASP A 184 -7.05 -14.99 -8.48
N PRO A 185 -7.90 -14.08 -8.99
CA PRO A 185 -8.94 -13.44 -8.19
C PRO A 185 -9.97 -14.39 -7.61
N VAL A 186 -10.17 -15.59 -8.16
CA VAL A 186 -11.06 -16.60 -7.57
C VAL A 186 -10.57 -17.04 -6.18
N VAL A 187 -9.24 -17.00 -5.95
CA VAL A 187 -8.63 -17.39 -4.66
C VAL A 187 -8.25 -16.15 -3.82
N THR A 188 -7.79 -15.08 -4.44
CA THR A 188 -7.23 -13.93 -3.72
C THR A 188 -8.26 -12.90 -3.27
N ASP A 189 -9.37 -12.77 -3.99
CA ASP A 189 -10.41 -11.79 -3.65
C ASP A 189 -11.34 -12.30 -2.53
N PRO A 190 -11.89 -11.41 -1.70
CA PRO A 190 -12.62 -11.80 -0.49
C PRO A 190 -13.91 -12.59 -0.73
N ASP A 191 -14.60 -12.40 -1.86
CA ASP A 191 -15.87 -13.05 -2.19
C ASP A 191 -15.75 -13.89 -3.47
N THR A 192 -15.29 -15.11 -3.32
CA THR A 192 -15.14 -16.10 -4.41
C THR A 192 -16.42 -16.27 -5.23
N THR A 193 -17.59 -16.29 -4.57
CA THR A 193 -18.89 -16.48 -5.26
C THR A 193 -19.20 -15.31 -6.17
N HIS A 194 -18.93 -14.09 -5.71
CA HIS A 194 -19.09 -12.85 -6.48
C HIS A 194 -18.14 -12.83 -7.69
N ILE A 195 -16.88 -13.18 -7.48
CA ILE A 195 -15.87 -13.24 -8.56
C ILE A 195 -16.26 -14.25 -9.64
N ILE A 196 -16.62 -15.48 -9.25
CA ILE A 196 -17.04 -16.50 -10.22
C ILE A 196 -18.27 -16.03 -11.02
N LYS A 197 -19.24 -15.39 -10.36
CA LYS A 197 -20.39 -14.82 -11.05
C LYS A 197 -19.98 -13.76 -12.06
N ALA A 198 -19.05 -12.88 -11.69
CA ALA A 198 -18.53 -11.83 -12.56
C ALA A 198 -17.81 -12.40 -13.80
N LEU A 199 -16.90 -13.36 -13.59
CA LEU A 199 -16.16 -14.00 -14.68
C LEU A 199 -17.11 -14.71 -15.68
N LYS A 200 -18.15 -15.38 -15.18
CA LYS A 200 -19.17 -16.05 -16.02
C LYS A 200 -20.10 -15.08 -16.77
N SER A 201 -20.15 -13.80 -16.39
CA SER A 201 -20.95 -12.79 -17.08
C SER A 201 -20.20 -12.07 -18.20
N LEU A 202 -18.90 -12.32 -18.35
CA LEU A 202 -18.10 -11.75 -19.43
C LEU A 202 -18.43 -12.42 -20.78
N ASP A 203 -18.39 -11.63 -21.85
CA ASP A 203 -18.49 -12.12 -23.24
C ASP A 203 -17.16 -12.76 -23.70
N PHE A 204 -16.03 -12.31 -23.14
CA PHE A 204 -14.69 -12.80 -23.47
C PHE A 204 -13.68 -12.56 -22.35
N PHE A 205 -12.96 -13.60 -21.96
CA PHE A 205 -11.96 -13.53 -20.88
C PHE A 205 -10.63 -14.17 -21.29
N VAL A 206 -9.57 -13.37 -21.22
CA VAL A 206 -8.18 -13.82 -21.44
C VAL A 206 -7.44 -13.81 -20.11
N LEU A 207 -6.79 -14.91 -19.77
CA LEU A 207 -5.89 -15.03 -18.63
C LEU A 207 -4.46 -15.28 -19.11
N GLN A 208 -3.50 -14.49 -18.67
CA GLN A 208 -2.09 -14.81 -18.81
C GLN A 208 -1.52 -15.14 -17.44
N GLU A 209 -1.07 -16.38 -17.25
CA GLU A 209 -0.67 -16.89 -15.94
C GLU A 209 0.46 -17.91 -16.04
N LEU A 210 1.24 -18.08 -14.95
CA LEU A 210 2.32 -19.05 -14.86
C LEU A 210 1.80 -20.48 -14.70
N PHE A 211 0.68 -20.62 -13.98
CA PHE A 211 0.09 -21.89 -13.61
C PHE A 211 -1.39 -21.96 -13.99
N MET A 212 -1.92 -23.17 -14.07
CA MET A 212 -3.36 -23.40 -14.22
C MET A 212 -4.05 -23.18 -12.88
N THR A 213 -4.39 -21.92 -12.61
CA THR A 213 -5.04 -21.49 -11.37
C THR A 213 -6.55 -21.79 -11.36
N GLU A 214 -7.23 -21.53 -10.24
CA GLU A 214 -8.69 -21.65 -10.17
C GLU A 214 -9.39 -20.69 -11.13
N THR A 215 -8.86 -19.49 -11.31
CA THR A 215 -9.37 -18.50 -12.27
C THR A 215 -9.27 -18.99 -13.73
N ALA A 216 -8.28 -19.81 -14.05
CA ALA A 216 -8.07 -20.33 -15.40
C ALA A 216 -9.26 -21.17 -15.92
N GLN A 217 -10.06 -21.76 -15.04
CA GLN A 217 -11.25 -22.54 -15.40
C GLN A 217 -12.34 -21.70 -16.06
N TYR A 218 -12.29 -20.40 -15.95
CA TYR A 218 -13.30 -19.46 -16.48
C TYR A 218 -12.82 -18.69 -17.73
N ALA A 219 -11.55 -18.88 -18.12
CA ALA A 219 -10.96 -18.16 -19.25
C ALA A 219 -11.29 -18.82 -20.60
N ASP A 220 -11.62 -17.98 -21.61
CA ASP A 220 -11.77 -18.43 -22.99
C ASP A 220 -10.42 -18.69 -23.65
N VAL A 221 -9.40 -17.91 -23.26
CA VAL A 221 -8.02 -18.03 -23.75
C VAL A 221 -7.05 -17.96 -22.59
N ILE A 222 -6.11 -18.91 -22.54
CA ILE A 222 -5.03 -18.91 -21.58
C ILE A 222 -3.70 -18.71 -22.33
N LEU A 223 -2.97 -17.68 -21.93
CA LEU A 223 -1.63 -17.40 -22.43
C LEU A 223 -0.60 -17.79 -21.37
N PRO A 224 0.42 -18.61 -21.69
CA PRO A 224 1.45 -18.96 -20.73
C PRO A 224 2.28 -17.72 -20.39
N GLY A 225 2.39 -17.43 -19.09
CA GLY A 225 3.30 -16.44 -18.53
C GLY A 225 4.66 -17.04 -18.18
N VAL A 226 5.61 -16.15 -17.88
CA VAL A 226 6.93 -16.54 -17.38
C VAL A 226 7.25 -15.75 -16.11
N SER A 227 8.04 -16.35 -15.21
CA SER A 227 8.49 -15.68 -14.01
C SER A 227 9.50 -14.57 -14.32
N TYR A 228 9.79 -13.73 -13.34
CA TYR A 228 10.81 -12.69 -13.48
C TYR A 228 12.21 -13.26 -13.79
N ALA A 229 12.49 -14.48 -13.36
CA ALA A 229 13.77 -15.14 -13.58
C ALA A 229 13.93 -15.74 -15.00
N GLU A 230 12.85 -15.78 -15.77
CA GLU A 230 12.79 -16.38 -17.11
C GLU A 230 12.67 -15.32 -18.22
N LYS A 231 12.76 -14.05 -17.87
CA LYS A 231 12.68 -12.93 -18.81
C LYS A 231 13.66 -11.82 -18.43
N GLU A 232 13.94 -10.96 -19.38
CA GLU A 232 14.65 -9.71 -19.15
C GLU A 232 13.69 -8.60 -18.71
N GLY A 233 14.18 -7.66 -17.91
CA GLY A 233 13.39 -6.53 -17.43
C GLY A 233 14.17 -5.63 -16.49
N THR A 234 13.54 -4.52 -16.09
CA THR A 234 14.08 -3.56 -15.14
C THR A 234 13.27 -3.60 -13.85
N PHE A 235 13.98 -3.61 -12.73
CA PHE A 235 13.41 -3.48 -11.38
C PHE A 235 13.65 -2.08 -10.85
N THR A 236 12.68 -1.55 -10.12
CA THR A 236 12.77 -0.27 -9.42
C THR A 236 13.01 -0.49 -7.94
#